data_94d0ee6ed628e56245d8c918242bad7e
#
_entry.id   94d0ee6ed628e56245d8c918242bad7e
#
_cell.length_a   1.000
_cell.length_b   1.000
_cell.length_c   1.000
_cell.angle_alpha   90.00
_cell.angle_beta   90.00
_cell.angle_gamma   90.00
#
_symmetry.space_group_name_H-M   'P 1'
#
loop_
_entity.id
_entity.type
_entity.pdbx_description
1 polymer ?
#
loop_
_entity_poly.entity_id
_entity_poly.type
_entity_poly.pdbx_seq_one_letter_code
_entity_poly.pdbx_strand_id
1 'polypeptide(L)'
;LGADAARRVWRSGKTPRAAGAVNDAQAGDLRTKVFTVEARCAFIEATTASTVNHENATRCFELTMDESEPQTERIHQRQRLMKTEAGLQLRQQALALQRLHWNAQRLLEPLPVVIPYADKLSFPSSWMRTRRDHARFLNLIEVSAFLHQHQRARSGGGGIVADVPDYAVAY
;
A
#
# COMPACT_ATOMS: atom_id res chain seq x y z
N LEU A 1 7.42 16.04 -15.34
CA LEU A 1 8.54 16.40 -14.42
C LEU A 1 8.46 15.71 -13.06
N GLY A 2 7.92 14.50 -12.92
CA GLY A 2 7.74 13.86 -11.63
C GLY A 2 8.26 12.42 -11.51
N ALA A 3 8.30 11.65 -12.57
CA ALA A 3 8.57 10.22 -12.51
C ALA A 3 10.05 9.86 -12.25
N ASP A 4 11.00 10.67 -12.66
CA ASP A 4 12.44 10.37 -12.50
C ASP A 4 13.00 10.74 -11.12
N ALA A 5 12.37 11.64 -10.39
CA ALA A 5 12.79 11.99 -9.04
C ALA A 5 12.44 10.89 -8.03
N ALA A 6 11.30 10.22 -8.18
CA ALA A 6 10.85 9.16 -7.30
C ALA A 6 11.69 7.86 -7.43
N ARG A 7 12.23 7.57 -8.62
CA ARG A 7 13.01 6.35 -8.89
C ARG A 7 14.33 6.25 -8.12
N ARG A 8 14.87 7.35 -7.62
CA ARG A 8 16.18 7.35 -6.92
C ARG A 8 16.10 7.12 -5.42
N VAL A 9 14.93 7.13 -4.84
CA VAL A 9 14.74 7.07 -3.39
C VAL A 9 14.88 5.67 -2.79
N TRP A 10 14.77 4.61 -3.60
CA TRP A 10 14.66 3.22 -3.13
C TRP A 10 15.95 2.41 -3.12
N ARG A 11 17.09 2.99 -3.34
CA ARG A 11 18.36 2.28 -3.22
C ARG A 11 18.88 2.31 -1.79
N SER A 12 18.87 1.16 -1.15
CA SER A 12 19.59 0.83 0.09
C SER A 12 19.02 1.44 1.37
N GLY A 13 18.28 0.73 2.17
CA GLY A 13 18.14 0.79 3.65
C GLY A 13 18.50 2.09 4.40
N LYS A 14 18.78 3.16 3.69
CA LYS A 14 19.11 4.49 4.17
C LYS A 14 17.91 5.42 4.02
N THR A 15 17.80 6.35 4.88
CA THR A 15 16.84 7.47 4.95
C THR A 15 16.39 7.92 3.56
N PRO A 16 15.08 7.97 3.26
CA PRO A 16 14.60 8.44 1.97
C PRO A 16 15.05 9.88 1.74
N ARG A 17 15.69 10.11 0.60
CA ARG A 17 16.11 11.43 0.14
C ARG A 17 15.18 11.86 -0.98
N ALA A 18 14.41 12.91 -0.77
CA ALA A 18 13.65 13.56 -1.83
C ALA A 18 14.50 14.68 -2.43
N ALA A 19 14.62 14.70 -3.76
CA ALA A 19 15.24 15.81 -4.49
C ALA A 19 14.12 16.58 -5.19
N GLY A 20 13.99 17.86 -4.89
CA GLY A 20 13.06 18.76 -5.55
C GLY A 20 13.79 19.90 -6.25
N ALA A 21 13.26 20.38 -7.37
CA ALA A 21 13.70 21.63 -7.97
C ALA A 21 13.07 22.79 -7.19
N VAL A 22 13.89 23.64 -6.63
CA VAL A 22 13.44 24.86 -5.94
C VAL A 22 13.79 26.05 -6.83
N ASN A 23 12.81 26.91 -7.08
CA ASN A 23 13.05 28.18 -7.74
C ASN A 23 13.66 29.13 -6.73
N ASP A 24 14.92 29.50 -6.93
CA ASP A 24 15.56 30.53 -6.13
C ASP A 24 15.17 31.89 -6.71
N ALA A 25 14.18 32.53 -6.09
CA ALA A 25 13.61 33.79 -6.55
C ALA A 25 14.63 34.96 -6.58
N GLN A 26 15.76 34.81 -5.88
CA GLN A 26 16.83 35.84 -5.87
C GLN A 26 17.86 35.63 -6.97
N ALA A 27 18.06 34.40 -7.43
CA ALA A 27 19.06 34.08 -8.46
C ALA A 27 18.47 33.85 -9.86
N GLY A 28 17.15 33.72 -10.00
CA GLY A 28 16.48 33.45 -11.28
C GLY A 28 16.82 32.06 -11.86
N ASP A 29 17.44 31.19 -11.07
CA ASP A 29 17.97 29.91 -11.52
C ASP A 29 17.30 28.74 -10.80
N LEU A 30 17.07 27.64 -11.54
CA LEU A 30 16.51 26.40 -11.01
C LEU A 30 17.63 25.56 -10.41
N ARG A 31 17.70 25.51 -9.09
CA ARG A 31 18.66 24.66 -8.36
C ARG A 31 17.99 23.44 -7.78
N THR A 32 18.64 22.29 -7.91
CA THR A 32 18.20 21.07 -7.25
C THR A 32 18.62 21.07 -5.79
N LYS A 33 17.64 21.13 -4.88
CA LYS A 33 17.87 21.03 -3.45
C LYS A 33 17.50 19.65 -2.97
N VAL A 34 18.41 18.97 -2.29
CA VAL A 34 18.17 17.64 -1.70
C VAL A 34 17.70 17.82 -0.26
N PHE A 35 16.51 17.32 0.03
CA PHE A 35 15.97 17.25 1.38
C PHE A 35 16.11 15.81 1.87
N THR A 36 16.65 15.64 3.06
CA THR A 36 16.70 14.35 3.74
C THR A 36 15.64 14.35 4.82
N VAL A 37 14.67 13.44 4.71
CA VAL A 37 13.59 13.27 5.69
C VAL A 37 13.66 11.86 6.21
N GLU A 38 13.75 11.71 7.52
CA GLU A 38 13.61 10.41 8.18
C GLU A 38 12.12 10.09 8.31
N ALA A 39 11.60 9.27 7.42
CA ALA A 39 10.23 8.83 7.46
C ALA A 39 10.11 7.36 7.04
N ARG A 40 9.22 6.65 7.72
CA ARG A 40 8.69 5.37 7.22
C ARG A 40 7.43 5.70 6.41
N CYS A 41 7.51 5.55 5.10
CA CYS A 41 6.38 5.85 4.23
C CYS A 41 6.00 4.64 3.38
N ALA A 42 4.70 4.49 3.12
CA ALA A 42 4.21 3.63 2.05
C ALA A 42 4.40 4.35 0.71
N PHE A 43 4.78 3.62 -0.32
CA PHE A 43 4.99 4.13 -1.66
C PHE A 43 4.00 3.47 -2.62
N ILE A 44 3.30 4.30 -3.38
CA ILE A 44 2.40 3.86 -4.46
C ILE A 44 2.79 4.64 -5.71
N GLU A 45 3.04 3.94 -6.80
CA GLU A 45 3.34 4.52 -8.10
C GLU A 45 2.37 3.96 -9.14
N ALA A 46 1.88 4.82 -10.03
CA ALA A 46 1.13 4.43 -11.21
C ALA A 46 1.98 4.72 -12.45
N THR A 47 2.02 3.79 -13.37
CA THR A 47 2.76 3.93 -14.63
C THR A 47 1.95 3.36 -15.79
N THR A 48 2.10 3.98 -16.96
CA THR A 48 1.58 3.46 -18.24
C THR A 48 2.62 2.64 -19.00
N ALA A 49 3.82 2.48 -18.44
CA ALA A 49 4.87 1.70 -19.07
C ALA A 49 4.47 0.21 -19.07
N SER A 50 4.58 -0.46 -20.21
CA SER A 50 4.29 -1.89 -20.37
C SER A 50 5.24 -2.79 -19.59
N THR A 51 6.41 -2.28 -19.20
CA THR A 51 7.41 -3.01 -18.43
C THR A 51 7.87 -2.20 -17.24
N VAL A 52 7.67 -2.73 -16.06
CA VAL A 52 8.24 -2.18 -14.83
C VAL A 52 9.67 -2.72 -14.68
N ASN A 53 10.59 -1.91 -14.16
CA ASN A 53 11.93 -2.38 -13.87
C ASN A 53 11.85 -3.64 -12.98
N HIS A 54 12.44 -4.73 -13.46
CA HIS A 54 12.36 -6.05 -12.81
C HIS A 54 12.80 -6.01 -11.33
N GLU A 55 13.81 -5.21 -11.01
CA GLU A 55 14.27 -5.09 -9.61
C GLU A 55 13.22 -4.42 -8.73
N ASN A 56 12.50 -3.41 -9.23
CA ASN A 56 11.41 -2.75 -8.50
C ASN A 56 10.18 -3.66 -8.42
N ALA A 57 9.82 -4.34 -9.50
CA ALA A 57 8.71 -5.31 -9.54
C ALA A 57 8.87 -6.40 -8.47
N THR A 58 10.10 -6.87 -8.23
CA THR A 58 10.36 -7.87 -7.19
C THR A 58 10.17 -7.34 -5.76
N ARG A 59 10.01 -6.04 -5.56
CA ARG A 59 9.88 -5.39 -4.24
C ARG A 59 8.51 -4.75 -4.01
N CYS A 60 7.67 -4.68 -5.04
CA CYS A 60 6.34 -4.05 -4.98
C CYS A 60 5.25 -5.09 -5.26
N PHE A 61 4.05 -4.82 -4.79
CA PHE A 61 2.87 -5.48 -5.30
C PHE A 61 2.47 -4.79 -6.60
N GLU A 62 2.39 -5.56 -7.67
CA GLU A 62 1.88 -5.07 -8.94
C GLU A 62 0.36 -5.27 -8.99
N LEU A 63 -0.34 -4.19 -9.27
CA LEU A 63 -1.78 -4.21 -9.46
C LEU A 63 -2.05 -3.78 -10.90
N THR A 64 -2.71 -4.64 -11.65
CA THR A 64 -3.16 -4.35 -13.01
C THR A 64 -4.59 -3.83 -12.98
N MET A 65 -4.89 -2.87 -13.85
CA MET A 65 -6.24 -2.37 -14.02
C MET A 65 -7.01 -3.26 -14.98
N ASP A 66 -8.30 -3.48 -14.70
CA ASP A 66 -9.21 -4.12 -15.64
C ASP A 66 -9.63 -3.10 -16.69
N GLU A 67 -9.13 -3.25 -17.92
CA GLU A 67 -9.42 -2.37 -19.06
C GLU A 67 -10.53 -2.93 -19.96
N SER A 68 -11.27 -3.93 -19.50
CA SER A 68 -12.35 -4.54 -20.26
C SER A 68 -13.49 -3.56 -20.53
N GLU A 69 -14.23 -3.81 -21.63
CA GLU A 69 -15.41 -3.03 -21.99
C GLU A 69 -16.49 -3.02 -20.89
N PRO A 70 -16.83 -4.15 -20.23
CA PRO A 70 -17.77 -4.16 -19.12
C PRO A 70 -17.32 -3.29 -17.94
N GLN A 71 -16.02 -3.25 -17.65
CA GLN A 71 -15.48 -2.39 -16.60
C GLN A 71 -15.58 -0.92 -16.99
N THR A 72 -15.25 -0.59 -18.23
CA THR A 72 -15.38 0.77 -18.76
C THR A 72 -16.81 1.26 -18.68
N GLU A 73 -17.79 0.42 -19.05
CA GLU A 73 -19.22 0.78 -18.94
C GLU A 73 -19.64 1.02 -17.48
N ARG A 74 -19.19 0.21 -16.53
CA ARG A 74 -19.42 0.44 -15.10
C ARG A 74 -18.85 1.78 -14.63
N ILE A 75 -17.65 2.14 -15.11
CA ILE A 75 -17.04 3.43 -14.81
C ILE A 75 -17.88 4.58 -15.37
N HIS A 76 -18.33 4.47 -16.63
CA HIS A 76 -19.20 5.48 -17.24
C HIS A 76 -20.53 5.64 -16.48
N GLN A 77 -21.15 4.54 -16.10
CA GLN A 77 -22.38 4.55 -15.28
C GLN A 77 -22.12 5.27 -13.94
N ARG A 78 -21.01 4.96 -13.27
CA ARG A 78 -20.62 5.62 -12.04
C ARG A 78 -20.39 7.10 -12.23
N GLN A 79 -19.70 7.50 -13.30
CA GLN A 79 -19.45 8.90 -13.63
C GLN A 79 -20.75 9.67 -13.87
N ARG A 80 -21.72 9.09 -14.61
CA ARG A 80 -23.05 9.67 -14.81
C ARG A 80 -23.81 9.83 -13.49
N LEU A 81 -23.86 8.76 -12.68
CA LEU A 81 -24.51 8.77 -11.36
C LEU A 81 -23.95 9.87 -10.47
N MET A 82 -22.63 10.05 -10.44
CA MET A 82 -21.98 11.07 -9.60
C MET A 82 -22.31 12.51 -10.00
N LYS A 83 -22.99 12.74 -11.13
CA LYS A 83 -23.49 14.05 -11.57
C LYS A 83 -24.96 14.30 -11.21
N THR A 84 -25.61 13.31 -10.60
CA THR A 84 -27.01 13.43 -10.14
C THR A 84 -27.08 13.80 -8.66
N GLU A 85 -28.30 14.13 -8.18
CA GLU A 85 -28.54 14.40 -6.77
C GLU A 85 -28.21 13.18 -5.88
N ALA A 86 -28.53 11.97 -6.34
CA ALA A 86 -28.12 10.74 -5.68
C ALA A 86 -26.58 10.62 -5.55
N GLY A 87 -25.85 11.12 -6.55
CA GLY A 87 -24.38 11.19 -6.49
C GLY A 87 -23.87 12.15 -5.42
N LEU A 88 -24.57 13.24 -5.13
CA LEU A 88 -24.22 14.15 -4.02
C LEU A 88 -24.38 13.46 -2.67
N GLN A 89 -25.48 12.74 -2.47
CA GLN A 89 -25.71 11.95 -1.26
C GLN A 89 -24.63 10.87 -1.06
N LEU A 90 -24.27 10.17 -2.13
CA LEU A 90 -23.19 9.17 -2.11
C LEU A 90 -21.84 9.78 -1.72
N ARG A 91 -21.54 11.00 -2.16
CA ARG A 91 -20.30 11.70 -1.74
C ARG A 91 -20.30 12.01 -0.24
N GLN A 92 -21.43 12.45 0.30
CA GLN A 92 -21.55 12.72 1.74
C GLN A 92 -21.36 11.44 2.55
N GLN A 93 -21.99 10.34 2.12
CA GLN A 93 -21.80 9.02 2.74
C GLN A 93 -20.33 8.55 2.66
N ALA A 94 -19.68 8.75 1.51
CA ALA A 94 -18.28 8.40 1.33
C ALA A 94 -17.36 9.18 2.30
N LEU A 95 -17.62 10.47 2.52
CA LEU A 95 -16.88 11.28 3.49
C LEU A 95 -17.07 10.79 4.93
N ALA A 96 -18.31 10.40 5.28
CA ALA A 96 -18.59 9.83 6.60
C ALA A 96 -17.85 8.49 6.80
N LEU A 97 -17.88 7.62 5.80
CA LEU A 97 -17.16 6.35 5.81
C LEU A 97 -15.63 6.55 5.90
N GLN A 98 -15.09 7.50 5.15
CA GLN A 98 -13.67 7.83 5.21
C GLN A 98 -13.25 8.28 6.62
N ARG A 99 -14.05 9.11 7.27
CA ARG A 99 -13.80 9.54 8.67
C ARG A 99 -13.82 8.35 9.62
N LEU A 100 -14.75 7.41 9.42
CA LEU A 100 -14.82 6.18 10.21
C LEU A 100 -13.53 5.36 10.07
N HIS A 101 -13.05 5.16 8.84
CA HIS A 101 -11.80 4.47 8.59
C HIS A 101 -10.59 5.18 9.22
N TRP A 102 -10.50 6.49 9.11
CA TRP A 102 -9.43 7.26 9.77
C TRP A 102 -9.45 7.10 11.29
N ASN A 103 -10.63 7.10 11.88
CA ASN A 103 -10.76 6.90 13.33
C ASN A 103 -10.38 5.48 13.73
N ALA A 104 -10.78 4.47 12.96
CA ALA A 104 -10.37 3.09 13.19
C ALA A 104 -8.85 2.93 13.12
N GLN A 105 -8.18 3.54 12.12
CA GLN A 105 -6.73 3.50 12.03
C GLN A 105 -6.01 4.18 13.21
N ARG A 106 -6.59 5.24 13.77
CA ARG A 106 -6.02 5.90 14.97
C ARG A 106 -6.11 5.06 16.25
N LEU A 107 -7.01 4.10 16.27
CA LEU A 107 -7.18 3.17 17.38
C LEU A 107 -6.24 1.97 17.31
N LEU A 108 -5.51 1.80 16.20
CA LEU A 108 -4.56 0.71 16.05
C LEU A 108 -3.35 0.92 16.97
N GLU A 109 -3.04 -0.11 17.73
CA GLU A 109 -1.88 -0.17 18.60
C GLU A 109 -0.73 -0.91 17.92
N PRO A 110 0.53 -0.50 18.04
CA PRO A 110 1.68 -1.14 17.41
C PRO A 110 2.05 -2.45 18.11
N LEU A 111 1.19 -3.45 18.02
CA LEU A 111 1.36 -4.75 18.66
C LEU A 111 1.95 -5.77 17.68
N PRO A 112 2.81 -6.68 18.15
CA PRO A 112 3.32 -7.77 17.32
C PRO A 112 2.20 -8.75 16.98
N VAL A 113 2.30 -9.35 15.79
CA VAL A 113 1.36 -10.40 15.35
C VAL A 113 2.05 -11.74 15.41
N VAL A 114 1.33 -12.75 15.89
CA VAL A 114 1.75 -14.15 15.90
C VAL A 114 0.84 -14.94 14.96
N ILE A 115 1.42 -15.73 14.09
CA ILE A 115 0.70 -16.64 13.17
C ILE A 115 0.90 -18.05 13.69
N PRO A 116 -0.07 -18.63 14.44
CA PRO A 116 0.11 -19.92 15.15
C PRO A 116 0.30 -21.11 14.23
N TYR A 117 -0.06 -20.97 12.99
CA TYR A 117 -0.01 -22.01 11.95
C TYR A 117 1.08 -21.76 10.90
N ALA A 118 1.98 -20.80 11.12
CA ALA A 118 3.00 -20.43 10.14
C ALA A 118 3.92 -21.61 9.75
N ASP A 119 4.23 -22.48 10.71
CA ASP A 119 5.04 -23.68 10.51
C ASP A 119 4.37 -24.75 9.65
N LYS A 120 3.04 -24.69 9.50
CA LYS A 120 2.25 -25.60 8.67
C LYS A 120 2.03 -25.09 7.25
N LEU A 121 2.40 -23.84 6.98
CA LEU A 121 2.25 -23.24 5.65
C LEU A 121 3.34 -23.77 4.73
N SER A 122 2.93 -24.29 3.58
CA SER A 122 3.83 -24.67 2.49
C SER A 122 3.89 -23.55 1.45
N PHE A 123 5.09 -23.29 0.92
CA PHE A 123 5.30 -22.30 -0.12
C PHE A 123 6.28 -22.84 -1.15
N PRO A 124 6.13 -22.56 -2.46
CA PRO A 124 7.06 -23.02 -3.48
C PRO A 124 8.49 -22.57 -3.16
N SER A 125 9.47 -23.49 -3.26
CA SER A 125 10.88 -23.22 -2.89
C SER A 125 11.84 -23.30 -4.07
N SER A 126 11.35 -23.56 -5.28
CA SER A 126 12.16 -23.83 -6.47
C SER A 126 12.93 -22.64 -7.02
N TRP A 127 12.54 -21.40 -6.68
CA TRP A 127 13.12 -20.19 -7.24
C TRP A 127 13.61 -19.25 -6.14
N MET A 128 14.73 -18.57 -6.37
CA MET A 128 15.27 -17.61 -5.40
C MET A 128 14.27 -16.46 -5.08
N ARG A 129 13.44 -16.06 -6.02
CA ARG A 129 12.40 -15.06 -5.86
C ARG A 129 11.39 -15.45 -4.77
N THR A 130 11.07 -16.73 -4.63
CA THR A 130 10.07 -17.22 -3.67
C THR A 130 10.41 -16.91 -2.21
N ARG A 131 11.69 -16.70 -1.88
CA ARG A 131 12.11 -16.26 -0.54
C ARG A 131 11.49 -14.91 -0.15
N ARG A 132 11.40 -13.99 -1.11
CA ARG A 132 10.79 -12.67 -0.90
C ARG A 132 9.26 -12.76 -0.92
N ASP A 133 8.74 -13.54 -1.85
CA ASP A 133 7.30 -13.70 -2.01
C ASP A 133 6.68 -14.39 -0.79
N HIS A 134 7.38 -15.39 -0.20
CA HIS A 134 6.97 -16.00 1.06
C HIS A 134 6.92 -15.00 2.22
N ALA A 135 7.97 -14.18 2.38
CA ALA A 135 7.96 -13.15 3.42
C ALA A 135 6.81 -12.14 3.24
N ARG A 136 6.50 -11.76 1.99
CA ARG A 136 5.36 -10.89 1.69
C ARG A 136 4.03 -11.54 2.02
N PHE A 137 3.89 -12.81 1.69
CA PHE A 137 2.68 -13.57 1.99
C PHE A 137 2.43 -13.61 3.50
N LEU A 138 3.46 -13.90 4.31
CA LEU A 138 3.35 -13.85 5.77
C LEU A 138 3.01 -12.44 6.25
N ASN A 139 3.63 -11.40 5.70
CA ASN A 139 3.32 -10.01 6.03
C ASN A 139 1.87 -9.63 5.70
N LEU A 140 1.27 -10.17 4.64
CA LEU A 140 -0.14 -9.93 4.32
C LEU A 140 -1.06 -10.53 5.39
N ILE A 141 -0.76 -11.73 5.89
CA ILE A 141 -1.49 -12.34 7.02
C ILE A 141 -1.35 -11.45 8.25
N GLU A 142 -0.13 -11.00 8.56
CA GLU A 142 0.14 -10.11 9.69
C GLU A 142 -0.64 -8.80 9.57
N VAL A 143 -0.66 -8.18 8.40
CA VAL A 143 -1.38 -6.93 8.14
C VAL A 143 -2.88 -7.13 8.31
N SER A 144 -3.45 -8.24 7.80
CA SER A 144 -4.86 -8.55 7.99
C SER A 144 -5.21 -8.69 9.47
N ALA A 145 -4.46 -9.48 10.22
CA ALA A 145 -4.67 -9.65 11.65
C ALA A 145 -4.49 -8.34 12.43
N PHE A 146 -3.48 -7.54 12.05
CA PHE A 146 -3.21 -6.22 12.65
C PHE A 146 -4.38 -5.25 12.44
N LEU A 147 -4.93 -5.16 11.24
CA LEU A 147 -6.08 -4.31 10.95
C LEU A 147 -7.34 -4.76 11.71
N HIS A 148 -7.46 -6.04 12.01
CA HIS A 148 -8.57 -6.61 12.77
C HIS A 148 -8.23 -6.87 14.25
N GLN A 149 -7.20 -6.22 14.79
CA GLN A 149 -6.65 -6.52 16.12
C GLN A 149 -7.65 -6.50 17.28
N HIS A 150 -8.68 -5.67 17.20
CA HIS A 150 -9.75 -5.60 18.21
C HIS A 150 -10.73 -6.77 18.13
N GLN A 151 -10.67 -7.57 17.07
CA GLN A 151 -11.48 -8.77 16.84
C GLN A 151 -10.67 -10.05 16.94
N ARG A 152 -9.37 -9.95 17.25
CA ARG A 152 -8.46 -11.09 17.36
C ARG A 152 -8.14 -11.40 18.81
N ALA A 153 -7.87 -12.68 19.06
CA ALA A 153 -7.36 -13.12 20.37
C ALA A 153 -5.99 -12.50 20.66
N ARG A 154 -5.66 -12.39 21.93
CA ARG A 154 -4.35 -11.96 22.41
C ARG A 154 -3.51 -13.17 22.80
N SER A 155 -2.23 -13.17 22.42
CA SER A 155 -1.26 -14.14 22.91
C SER A 155 -0.88 -13.85 24.37
N GLY A 156 -0.30 -14.83 25.07
CA GLY A 156 0.20 -14.64 26.44
C GLY A 156 1.27 -13.53 26.57
N GLY A 157 1.94 -13.17 25.48
CA GLY A 157 2.88 -12.06 25.41
C GLY A 157 2.24 -10.71 24.99
N GLY A 158 0.90 -10.63 24.93
CA GLY A 158 0.17 -9.40 24.56
C GLY A 158 0.09 -9.13 23.04
N GLY A 159 0.66 -9.99 22.21
CA GLY A 159 0.56 -9.87 20.74
C GLY A 159 -0.82 -10.27 20.20
N ILE A 160 -1.06 -9.93 18.94
CA ILE A 160 -2.27 -10.29 18.19
C ILE A 160 -2.08 -11.71 17.65
N VAL A 161 -3.10 -12.55 17.77
CA VAL A 161 -3.08 -13.90 17.19
C VAL A 161 -3.84 -13.89 15.88
N ALA A 162 -3.13 -14.16 14.77
CA ALA A 162 -3.75 -14.29 13.45
C ALA A 162 -4.64 -15.52 13.38
N ASP A 163 -5.76 -15.40 12.70
CA ASP A 163 -6.76 -16.45 12.51
C ASP A 163 -6.82 -16.88 11.03
N VAL A 164 -7.53 -17.97 10.74
CA VAL A 164 -7.70 -18.53 9.40
C VAL A 164 -8.27 -17.52 8.38
N PRO A 165 -9.23 -16.65 8.72
CA PRO A 165 -9.67 -15.59 7.83
C PRO A 165 -8.54 -14.67 7.35
N ASP A 166 -7.50 -14.43 8.17
CA ASP A 166 -6.37 -13.59 7.79
C ASP A 166 -5.52 -14.24 6.69
N TYR A 167 -5.37 -15.58 6.78
CA TYR A 167 -4.77 -16.37 5.71
C TYR A 167 -5.61 -16.30 4.42
N ALA A 168 -6.93 -16.44 4.52
CA ALA A 168 -7.81 -16.41 3.35
C ALA A 168 -7.78 -15.08 2.61
N VAL A 169 -7.54 -13.96 3.31
CA VAL A 169 -7.37 -12.64 2.70
C VAL A 169 -6.02 -12.51 1.98
N ALA A 170 -4.99 -13.19 2.50
CA ALA A 170 -3.63 -13.13 1.95
C ALA A 170 -3.44 -14.06 0.73
N TYR A 171 -4.27 -15.13 0.61
CA TYR A 171 -4.22 -16.14 -0.45
C TYR A 171 -4.93 -15.64 -1.71
#